data_80b99581efde1e08546493eb7766d645
#
_entry.id   80b99581efde1e08546493eb7766d645
#
_cell.length_a   1.000
_cell.length_b   1.000
_cell.length_c   1.000
_cell.angle_alpha   90.00
_cell.angle_beta   90.00
_cell.angle_gamma   90.00
#
_symmetry.space_group_name_H-M   'P 1'
#
loop_
_entity.id
_entity.type
_entity.pdbx_description
1 polymer ?
#
loop_
_entity_poly.entity_id
_entity_poly.type
_entity_poly.pdbx_seq_one_letter_code
_entity_poly.pdbx_strand_id
1 'polypeptide(L)'
;MIVYDVFKIKTCWTMTDFKKISRNIRIVYAALLAAVVTCVVLCEFHVIPIEGMLLGADAGTMYVIEVGMLFAVGFGILAALKGFNWCLLHKVHSAEGHRRASLYLALSNARICILGSLTMLGTVFYYATLENWGMYYAMATFVSSLFCLPSAEGVEIELDGDR
;
A
#
# COMPACT_ATOMS: atom_id res chain seq x y z
N MET A 1 -33.74 25.49 19.52
CA MET A 1 -33.58 25.69 18.05
C MET A 1 -32.13 25.63 17.59
N ILE A 2 -31.15 25.89 18.46
CA ILE A 2 -29.69 25.83 18.12
C ILE A 2 -29.12 24.40 18.14
N VAL A 3 -29.72 23.49 18.91
CA VAL A 3 -29.24 22.09 19.02
C VAL A 3 -29.52 21.24 17.76
N TYR A 4 -30.55 21.61 16.97
CA TYR A 4 -30.90 20.94 15.72
C TYR A 4 -29.95 21.27 14.57
N ASP A 5 -29.35 22.45 14.54
CA ASP A 5 -28.39 22.84 13.49
C ASP A 5 -27.01 22.25 13.68
N VAL A 6 -26.59 22.03 14.93
CA VAL A 6 -25.31 21.32 15.24
C VAL A 6 -25.38 19.84 14.84
N PHE A 7 -26.57 19.23 14.94
CA PHE A 7 -26.79 17.84 14.53
C PHE A 7 -26.82 17.67 13.01
N LYS A 8 -27.25 18.71 12.26
CA LYS A 8 -27.34 18.72 10.80
C LYS A 8 -25.98 18.90 10.11
N ILE A 9 -25.02 19.52 10.79
CA ILE A 9 -23.65 19.70 10.26
C ILE A 9 -22.82 18.39 10.38
N LYS A 10 -23.17 17.50 11.33
CA LYS A 10 -22.49 16.21 11.54
C LYS A 10 -22.88 15.11 10.55
N THR A 11 -23.95 15.29 9.78
CA THR A 11 -24.54 14.23 8.93
C THR A 11 -24.38 14.48 7.41
N CYS A 12 -23.47 15.32 6.96
CA CYS A 12 -23.36 15.65 5.53
C CYS A 12 -22.22 14.89 4.80
N TRP A 13 -21.85 13.70 5.28
CA TRP A 13 -21.10 12.76 4.47
C TRP A 13 -22.09 11.91 3.68
N THR A 14 -22.28 12.26 2.41
CA THR A 14 -23.15 11.48 1.54
C THR A 14 -22.44 10.20 1.12
N MET A 15 -23.18 9.11 0.92
CA MET A 15 -22.67 7.85 0.36
C MET A 15 -21.83 8.04 -0.93
N THR A 16 -22.04 9.17 -1.61
CA THR A 16 -21.26 9.59 -2.79
C THR A 16 -19.82 9.93 -2.48
N ASP A 17 -19.52 10.43 -1.28
CA ASP A 17 -18.14 10.79 -0.91
C ASP A 17 -17.32 9.56 -0.54
N PHE A 18 -17.91 8.58 0.16
CA PHE A 18 -17.27 7.29 0.45
C PHE A 18 -16.98 6.50 -0.84
N LYS A 19 -17.90 6.52 -1.82
CA LYS A 19 -17.66 5.91 -3.14
C LYS A 19 -16.53 6.59 -3.90
N LYS A 20 -16.39 7.91 -3.81
CA LYS A 20 -15.27 8.64 -4.44
C LYS A 20 -13.93 8.27 -3.80
N ILE A 21 -13.89 8.18 -2.46
CA ILE A 21 -12.69 7.78 -1.72
C ILE A 21 -12.26 6.37 -2.12
N SER A 22 -13.16 5.40 -2.06
CA SER A 22 -12.89 4.02 -2.46
C SER A 22 -12.45 3.91 -3.93
N ARG A 23 -13.07 4.69 -4.82
CA ARG A 23 -12.70 4.71 -6.24
C ARG A 23 -11.29 5.26 -6.45
N ASN A 24 -10.91 6.34 -5.78
CA ASN A 24 -9.56 6.89 -5.89
C ASN A 24 -8.49 5.90 -5.41
N ILE A 25 -8.73 5.21 -4.30
CA ILE A 25 -7.82 4.19 -3.78
C ILE A 25 -7.67 3.04 -4.77
N ARG A 26 -8.77 2.58 -5.39
CA ARG A 26 -8.73 1.54 -6.42
C ARG A 26 -7.96 1.97 -7.67
N ILE A 27 -8.08 3.24 -8.08
CA ILE A 27 -7.33 3.78 -9.23
C ILE A 27 -5.83 3.79 -8.93
N VAL A 28 -5.42 4.25 -7.74
CA VAL A 28 -4.01 4.23 -7.33
C VAL A 28 -3.47 2.80 -7.28
N TYR A 29 -4.25 1.86 -6.74
CA TYR A 29 -3.88 0.45 -6.72
C TYR A 29 -3.73 -0.14 -8.12
N ALA A 30 -4.69 0.12 -9.02
CA ALA A 30 -4.62 -0.33 -10.41
C ALA A 30 -3.42 0.26 -11.16
N ALA A 31 -3.09 1.53 -10.92
CA ALA A 31 -1.91 2.17 -11.49
C ALA A 31 -0.61 1.52 -10.99
N LEU A 32 -0.52 1.18 -9.71
CA LEU A 32 0.63 0.47 -9.15
C LEU A 32 0.76 -0.95 -9.72
N LEU A 33 -0.35 -1.68 -9.85
CA LEU A 33 -0.35 -3.00 -10.52
C LEU A 33 0.10 -2.90 -11.97
N ALA A 34 -0.41 -1.92 -12.71
CA ALA A 34 0.01 -1.68 -14.08
C ALA A 34 1.52 -1.37 -14.16
N ALA A 35 2.06 -0.62 -13.21
CA ALA A 35 3.49 -0.33 -13.13
C ALA A 35 4.32 -1.60 -12.88
N VAL A 36 3.89 -2.48 -11.95
CA VAL A 36 4.56 -3.78 -11.70
C VAL A 36 4.52 -4.66 -12.95
N VAL A 37 3.35 -4.80 -13.58
CA VAL A 37 3.21 -5.60 -14.82
C VAL A 37 4.09 -5.02 -15.93
N THR A 38 4.12 -3.69 -16.08
CA THR A 38 4.98 -3.04 -17.08
C THR A 38 6.45 -3.32 -16.80
N CYS A 39 6.87 -3.29 -15.54
CA CYS A 39 8.24 -3.62 -15.14
C CYS A 39 8.59 -5.07 -15.51
N VAL A 40 7.71 -6.04 -15.20
CA VAL A 40 7.89 -7.45 -15.58
C VAL A 40 8.04 -7.58 -17.11
N VAL A 41 7.13 -6.97 -17.86
CA VAL A 41 7.16 -7.01 -19.34
C VAL A 41 8.46 -6.42 -19.89
N LEU A 42 8.92 -5.28 -19.36
CA LEU A 42 10.17 -4.65 -19.80
C LEU A 42 11.40 -5.51 -19.48
N CYS A 43 11.41 -6.19 -18.35
CA CYS A 43 12.47 -7.14 -18.00
C CYS A 43 12.42 -8.39 -18.91
N GLU A 44 11.23 -8.96 -19.14
CA GLU A 44 11.05 -10.17 -19.98
C GLU A 44 11.44 -9.95 -21.44
N PHE A 45 11.19 -8.76 -21.97
CA PHE A 45 11.62 -8.37 -23.31
C PHE A 45 13.07 -7.90 -23.40
N HIS A 46 13.87 -8.05 -22.33
CA HIS A 46 15.28 -7.63 -22.26
C HIS A 46 15.49 -6.14 -22.62
N VAL A 47 14.47 -5.31 -22.47
CA VAL A 47 14.58 -3.86 -22.73
C VAL A 47 15.48 -3.19 -21.67
N ILE A 48 15.43 -3.72 -20.45
CA ILE A 48 16.26 -3.25 -19.35
C ILE A 48 17.25 -4.38 -19.00
N PRO A 49 18.55 -4.18 -19.18
CA PRO A 49 19.56 -5.22 -18.95
C PRO A 49 19.89 -5.34 -17.45
N ILE A 50 18.90 -5.68 -16.62
CA ILE A 50 19.07 -5.92 -15.17
C ILE A 50 19.34 -7.41 -14.89
N GLU A 51 19.02 -8.29 -15.85
CA GLU A 51 19.09 -9.73 -15.67
C GLU A 51 20.49 -10.21 -15.29
N GLY A 52 20.56 -10.85 -14.12
CA GLY A 52 21.80 -11.42 -13.64
C GLY A 52 22.89 -10.41 -13.26
N MET A 53 22.55 -9.11 -13.12
CA MET A 53 23.52 -8.07 -12.78
C MET A 53 24.27 -8.37 -11.46
N LEU A 54 23.64 -9.11 -10.55
CA LEU A 54 24.20 -9.52 -9.26
C LEU A 54 24.80 -10.93 -9.25
N LEU A 55 24.72 -11.68 -10.34
CA LEU A 55 25.27 -13.05 -10.44
C LEU A 55 26.81 -13.12 -10.24
N GLY A 56 27.52 -12.01 -10.46
CA GLY A 56 28.96 -11.92 -10.25
C GLY A 56 29.35 -11.33 -8.88
N ALA A 57 28.39 -11.05 -8.00
CA ALA A 57 28.67 -10.50 -6.69
C ALA A 57 29.28 -11.58 -5.77
N ASP A 58 30.17 -11.16 -4.86
CA ASP A 58 30.73 -12.02 -3.84
C ASP A 58 29.62 -12.62 -2.95
N ALA A 59 29.77 -13.88 -2.56
CA ALA A 59 28.77 -14.60 -1.75
C ALA A 59 28.40 -13.88 -0.45
N GLY A 60 29.37 -13.18 0.16
CA GLY A 60 29.12 -12.37 1.35
C GLY A 60 28.23 -11.17 1.09
N THR A 61 28.46 -10.48 -0.03
CA THR A 61 27.64 -9.33 -0.47
C THR A 61 26.23 -9.78 -0.80
N MET A 62 26.07 -10.90 -1.47
CA MET A 62 24.78 -11.47 -1.83
C MET A 62 23.94 -11.78 -0.59
N TYR A 63 24.54 -12.47 0.39
CA TYR A 63 23.89 -12.77 1.66
C TYR A 63 23.42 -11.51 2.39
N VAL A 64 24.23 -10.45 2.44
CA VAL A 64 23.85 -9.17 3.10
C VAL A 64 22.66 -8.53 2.39
N ILE A 65 22.62 -8.56 1.06
CA ILE A 65 21.51 -8.01 0.27
C ILE A 65 20.23 -8.80 0.52
N GLU A 66 20.28 -10.13 0.52
CA GLU A 66 19.12 -11.00 0.79
C GLU A 66 18.54 -10.78 2.19
N VAL A 67 19.41 -10.75 3.20
CA VAL A 67 18.99 -10.47 4.59
C VAL A 67 18.42 -9.06 4.70
N GLY A 68 19.04 -8.08 4.05
CA GLY A 68 18.52 -6.71 3.99
C GLY A 68 17.14 -6.63 3.36
N MET A 69 16.91 -7.36 2.25
CA MET A 69 15.61 -7.45 1.58
C MET A 69 14.55 -8.13 2.46
N LEU A 70 14.91 -9.22 3.15
CA LEU A 70 14.02 -9.89 4.11
C LEU A 70 13.53 -8.92 5.18
N PHE A 71 14.45 -8.16 5.78
CA PHE A 71 14.10 -7.15 6.77
C PHE A 71 13.27 -6.00 6.17
N ALA A 72 13.62 -5.49 4.99
CA ALA A 72 12.89 -4.43 4.33
C ALA A 72 11.44 -4.82 4.04
N VAL A 73 11.22 -6.03 3.52
CA VAL A 73 9.89 -6.57 3.24
C VAL A 73 9.13 -6.83 4.54
N GLY A 74 9.74 -7.49 5.53
CA GLY A 74 9.11 -7.80 6.81
C GLY A 74 8.69 -6.53 7.57
N PHE A 75 9.60 -5.58 7.75
CA PHE A 75 9.29 -4.30 8.39
C PHE A 75 8.33 -3.45 7.57
N GLY A 76 8.44 -3.48 6.24
CA GLY A 76 7.56 -2.75 5.34
C GLY A 76 6.11 -3.21 5.43
N ILE A 77 5.86 -4.53 5.46
CA ILE A 77 4.52 -5.09 5.66
C ILE A 77 3.99 -4.71 7.05
N LEU A 78 4.80 -4.88 8.10
CA LEU A 78 4.40 -4.51 9.46
C LEU A 78 4.11 -3.02 9.59
N ALA A 79 4.93 -2.16 9.00
CA ALA A 79 4.72 -0.71 8.99
C ALA A 79 3.44 -0.33 8.24
N ALA A 80 3.17 -0.96 7.09
CA ALA A 80 1.96 -0.70 6.31
C ALA A 80 0.69 -1.13 7.06
N LEU A 81 0.71 -2.27 7.75
CA LEU A 81 -0.46 -2.81 8.45
C LEU A 81 -0.63 -2.17 9.85
N LYS A 82 0.40 -2.23 10.71
CA LYS A 82 0.33 -1.71 12.07
C LYS A 82 0.38 -0.19 12.12
N GLY A 83 1.22 0.43 11.28
CA GLY A 83 1.35 1.88 11.20
C GLY A 83 0.04 2.54 10.77
N PHE A 84 -0.68 1.95 9.81
CA PHE A 84 -2.01 2.40 9.42
C PHE A 84 -3.00 2.37 10.60
N ASN A 85 -3.10 1.23 11.28
CA ASN A 85 -4.03 1.08 12.40
C ASN A 85 -3.70 2.05 13.56
N TRP A 86 -2.43 2.22 13.88
CA TRP A 86 -1.99 3.18 14.90
C TRP A 86 -2.29 4.64 14.53
N CYS A 87 -2.02 5.02 13.26
CA CYS A 87 -2.35 6.35 12.75
C CYS A 87 -3.86 6.59 12.66
N LEU A 88 -4.65 5.56 12.32
CA LEU A 88 -6.10 5.64 12.29
C LEU A 88 -6.64 5.99 13.68
N LEU A 89 -6.21 5.27 14.70
CA LEU A 89 -6.65 5.48 16.08
C LEU A 89 -6.22 6.84 16.64
N HIS A 90 -4.99 7.30 16.38
CA HIS A 90 -4.46 8.52 17.01
C HIS A 90 -4.75 9.80 16.25
N LYS A 91 -4.73 9.78 14.91
CA LYS A 91 -4.86 10.99 14.09
C LYS A 91 -6.22 11.15 13.43
N VAL A 92 -6.82 10.05 12.98
CA VAL A 92 -8.09 10.11 12.25
C VAL A 92 -9.25 10.28 13.22
N HIS A 93 -9.24 9.57 14.35
CA HIS A 93 -10.26 9.73 15.40
C HIS A 93 -10.25 11.10 16.09
N SER A 94 -9.06 11.74 16.17
CA SER A 94 -8.93 13.10 16.75
C SER A 94 -9.30 14.23 15.77
N ALA A 95 -9.49 13.92 14.47
CA ALA A 95 -9.80 14.92 13.45
C ALA A 95 -11.32 15.00 13.22
N GLU A 96 -11.84 16.24 13.01
CA GLU A 96 -13.25 16.46 12.75
C GLU A 96 -13.56 16.71 11.26
N GLY A 97 -14.73 16.23 10.80
CA GLY A 97 -15.32 16.54 9.51
C GLY A 97 -14.44 16.20 8.29
N HIS A 98 -14.30 17.14 7.37
CA HIS A 98 -13.59 16.97 6.08
C HIS A 98 -12.12 16.57 6.24
N ARG A 99 -11.47 16.97 7.32
CA ARG A 99 -10.07 16.65 7.63
C ARG A 99 -9.88 15.16 7.94
N ARG A 100 -10.87 14.52 8.56
CA ARG A 100 -10.86 13.08 8.88
C ARG A 100 -10.76 12.23 7.62
N ALA A 101 -11.58 12.51 6.61
CA ALA A 101 -11.58 11.76 5.36
C ALA A 101 -10.34 12.01 4.51
N SER A 102 -9.83 13.23 4.48
CA SER A 102 -8.59 13.57 3.77
C SER A 102 -7.39 12.82 4.39
N LEU A 103 -7.32 12.74 5.72
CA LEU A 103 -6.30 11.97 6.42
C LEU A 103 -6.42 10.47 6.16
N TYR A 104 -7.64 9.92 6.19
CA TYR A 104 -7.89 8.53 5.86
C TYR A 104 -7.43 8.19 4.44
N LEU A 105 -7.76 9.03 3.47
CA LEU A 105 -7.38 8.87 2.07
C LEU A 105 -5.85 8.92 1.90
N ALA A 106 -5.18 9.86 2.56
CA ALA A 106 -3.74 9.99 2.53
C ALA A 106 -3.04 8.76 3.14
N LEU A 107 -3.54 8.26 4.28
CA LEU A 107 -2.99 7.08 4.96
C LEU A 107 -3.22 5.79 4.14
N SER A 108 -4.41 5.63 3.56
CA SER A 108 -4.71 4.47 2.70
C SER A 108 -3.84 4.45 1.45
N ASN A 109 -3.66 5.61 0.80
CA ASN A 109 -2.76 5.73 -0.35
C ASN A 109 -1.30 5.46 0.04
N ALA A 110 -0.83 6.00 1.16
CA ALA A 110 0.54 5.76 1.65
C ALA A 110 0.78 4.26 1.88
N ARG A 111 -0.16 3.54 2.50
CA ARG A 111 -0.08 2.09 2.70
C ARG A 111 0.05 1.32 1.39
N ILE A 112 -0.78 1.65 0.41
CA ILE A 112 -0.76 1.02 -0.91
C ILE A 112 0.54 1.34 -1.65
N CYS A 113 1.03 2.59 -1.58
CA CYS A 113 2.30 2.98 -2.18
C CYS A 113 3.49 2.25 -1.56
N ILE A 114 3.52 2.07 -0.23
CA ILE A 114 4.57 1.31 0.46
C ILE A 114 4.57 -0.14 -0.02
N LEU A 115 3.42 -0.81 0.00
CA LEU A 115 3.33 -2.21 -0.44
C LEU A 115 3.62 -2.37 -1.94
N GLY A 116 3.13 -1.45 -2.76
CA GLY A 116 3.40 -1.45 -4.20
C GLY A 116 4.88 -1.26 -4.53
N SER A 117 5.57 -0.34 -3.83
CA SER A 117 7.02 -0.14 -4.01
C SER A 117 7.84 -1.34 -3.52
N LEU A 118 7.42 -2.03 -2.46
CA LEU A 118 8.05 -3.27 -2.01
C LEU A 118 7.85 -4.41 -3.02
N THR A 119 6.66 -4.50 -3.63
CA THR A 119 6.40 -5.50 -4.70
C THR A 119 7.30 -5.22 -5.90
N MET A 120 7.42 -3.96 -6.31
CA MET A 120 8.34 -3.54 -7.37
C MET A 120 9.78 -3.91 -7.05
N LEU A 121 10.22 -3.61 -5.82
CA LEU A 121 11.58 -3.91 -5.35
C LEU A 121 11.85 -5.43 -5.37
N GLY A 122 10.90 -6.24 -4.89
CA GLY A 122 11.00 -7.70 -4.94
C GLY A 122 11.08 -8.24 -6.37
N THR A 123 10.31 -7.65 -7.29
CA THR A 123 10.34 -8.01 -8.71
C THR A 123 11.70 -7.67 -9.35
N VAL A 124 12.21 -6.46 -9.12
CA VAL A 124 13.53 -6.05 -9.62
C VAL A 124 14.64 -6.93 -9.04
N PHE A 125 14.55 -7.26 -7.76
CA PHE A 125 15.51 -8.14 -7.08
C PHE A 125 15.51 -9.55 -7.69
N TYR A 126 14.33 -10.10 -8.03
CA TYR A 126 14.22 -11.37 -8.73
C TYR A 126 14.99 -11.36 -10.07
N TYR A 127 14.79 -10.35 -10.91
CA TYR A 127 15.50 -10.26 -12.19
C TYR A 127 16.99 -9.98 -12.03
N ALA A 128 17.40 -9.24 -11.01
CA ALA A 128 18.80 -8.92 -10.76
C ALA A 128 19.60 -10.13 -10.28
N THR A 129 19.00 -11.01 -9.46
CA THR A 129 19.65 -12.17 -8.86
C THR A 129 19.37 -13.47 -9.61
N LEU A 130 18.25 -13.52 -10.35
CA LEU A 130 17.66 -14.75 -10.93
C LEU A 130 17.38 -15.84 -9.87
N GLU A 131 17.28 -15.44 -8.61
CA GLU A 131 16.97 -16.34 -7.51
C GLU A 131 15.50 -16.26 -7.10
N ASN A 132 14.93 -17.37 -6.67
CA ASN A 132 13.51 -17.49 -6.32
C ASN A 132 13.09 -16.62 -5.11
N TRP A 133 14.03 -16.16 -4.28
CA TRP A 133 13.75 -15.33 -3.11
C TRP A 133 13.06 -14.02 -3.47
N GLY A 134 13.48 -13.38 -4.56
CA GLY A 134 12.85 -12.14 -5.05
C GLY A 134 11.37 -12.34 -5.40
N MET A 135 11.03 -13.47 -6.03
CA MET A 135 9.66 -13.85 -6.35
C MET A 135 8.81 -14.04 -5.09
N TYR A 136 9.34 -14.71 -4.05
CA TYR A 136 8.61 -14.88 -2.78
C TYR A 136 8.34 -13.56 -2.09
N TYR A 137 9.30 -12.62 -2.11
CA TYR A 137 9.11 -11.28 -1.55
C TYR A 137 8.04 -10.49 -2.32
N ALA A 138 8.07 -10.52 -3.65
CA ALA A 138 7.07 -9.89 -4.49
C ALA A 138 5.67 -10.48 -4.25
N MET A 139 5.54 -11.80 -4.15
CA MET A 139 4.26 -12.46 -3.87
C MET A 139 3.73 -12.14 -2.48
N ALA A 140 4.59 -12.16 -1.45
CA ALA A 140 4.19 -11.84 -0.08
C ALA A 140 3.66 -10.41 0.05
N THR A 141 4.35 -9.43 -0.56
CA THR A 141 3.93 -8.03 -0.56
C THR A 141 2.67 -7.82 -1.41
N PHE A 142 2.55 -8.50 -2.54
CA PHE A 142 1.37 -8.46 -3.39
C PHE A 142 0.13 -9.00 -2.67
N VAL A 143 0.22 -10.18 -2.05
CA VAL A 143 -0.88 -10.75 -1.25
C VAL A 143 -1.26 -9.82 -0.10
N SER A 144 -0.27 -9.26 0.60
CA SER A 144 -0.51 -8.28 1.66
C SER A 144 -1.23 -7.04 1.13
N SER A 145 -0.97 -6.61 -0.09
CA SER A 145 -1.63 -5.47 -0.72
C SER A 145 -3.10 -5.73 -1.05
N LEU A 146 -3.48 -6.98 -1.36
CA LEU A 146 -4.88 -7.36 -1.60
C LEU A 146 -5.74 -7.19 -0.33
N PHE A 147 -5.19 -7.53 0.84
CA PHE A 147 -5.88 -7.32 2.11
C PHE A 147 -6.02 -5.83 2.49
N CYS A 148 -5.28 -4.97 1.81
CA CYS A 148 -5.31 -3.52 2.06
C CYS A 148 -6.34 -2.77 1.23
N LEU A 149 -7.07 -3.44 0.31
CA LEU A 149 -8.09 -2.81 -0.51
C LEU A 149 -9.36 -2.55 0.33
N PRO A 150 -9.71 -1.29 0.61
CA PRO A 150 -10.93 -1.00 1.34
C PRO A 150 -12.14 -1.23 0.44
N SER A 151 -13.13 -1.97 0.97
CA SER A 151 -14.48 -1.96 0.40
C SER A 151 -15.17 -0.64 0.75
N ALA A 152 -16.21 -0.25 -0.01
CA ALA A 152 -16.98 0.95 0.30
C ALA A 152 -17.63 0.86 1.71
N GLU A 153 -18.08 -0.34 2.08
CA GLU A 153 -18.64 -0.65 3.41
C GLU A 153 -17.56 -0.60 4.50
N GLY A 154 -16.34 -1.09 4.21
CA GLY A 154 -15.22 -1.01 5.16
C GLY A 154 -14.80 0.43 5.46
N VAL A 155 -14.80 1.31 4.46
CA VAL A 155 -14.53 2.74 4.64
C VAL A 155 -15.59 3.40 5.54
N GLU A 156 -16.86 3.02 5.37
CA GLU A 156 -17.97 3.52 6.19
C GLU A 156 -17.83 3.05 7.65
N ILE A 157 -17.56 1.77 7.87
CA ILE A 157 -17.37 1.19 9.21
C ILE A 157 -16.15 1.82 9.90
N GLU A 158 -15.02 1.99 9.22
CA GLU A 158 -13.81 2.58 9.79
C GLU A 158 -13.95 4.08 10.09
N LEU A 159 -14.78 4.81 9.35
CA LEU A 159 -15.02 6.23 9.57
C LEU A 159 -16.21 6.51 10.50
N ASP A 160 -17.23 5.64 10.54
CA ASP A 160 -18.48 5.81 11.33
C ASP A 160 -18.51 4.92 12.58
N GLY A 161 -17.55 3.99 12.74
CA GLY A 161 -17.47 2.94 13.75
C GLY A 161 -17.29 3.39 15.21
N ASP A 162 -17.74 4.60 15.56
CA ASP A 162 -17.74 5.17 16.90
C ASP A 162 -19.17 5.48 17.38
N ARG A 163 -20.11 4.58 17.09
CA ARG A 163 -21.46 4.59 17.69
C ARG A 163 -21.70 3.42 18.58
#